data_157b38ea66b95bcd07e1e29e54aafd43
#
_entry.id   157b38ea66b95bcd07e1e29e54aafd43
#
_cell.length_a   1.000
_cell.length_b   1.000
_cell.length_c   1.000
_cell.angle_alpha   90.00
_cell.angle_beta   90.00
_cell.angle_gamma   90.00
#
_symmetry.space_group_name_H-M   'P 1'
#
loop_
_entity.id
_entity.type
_entity.pdbx_description
1 polymer ?
#
loop_
_entity_poly.entity_id
_entity_poly.type
_entity_poly.pdbx_seq_one_letter_code
_entity_poly.pdbx_strand_id
1 'polypeptide(L)'
;PVYLDYITPPILPEYTTMRNAYPNPFRAGSGTTIEVDVKAGDNGTVTVYNILGQVVKTFPVAEGINNLTWNARDSKGNLCGNGIYFYKLSTKTINQTKKMVIIK
;
A
#
# COMPACT_ATOMS: atom_id res chain seq x y z
N PRO A 1 -23.22 29.81 14.45
CA PRO A 1 -23.99 29.19 13.44
C PRO A 1 -23.41 27.94 12.88
N VAL A 2 -24.33 27.19 12.43
CA VAL A 2 -24.10 25.82 12.02
C VAL A 2 -23.17 25.65 10.85
N TYR A 3 -23.00 26.68 10.07
CA TYR A 3 -22.12 26.53 8.91
C TYR A 3 -20.68 26.30 9.26
N LEU A 4 -20.30 26.47 10.49
CA LEU A 4 -18.97 26.09 10.93
C LEU A 4 -18.76 24.58 10.77
N ASP A 5 -19.83 23.86 10.78
CA ASP A 5 -19.76 22.41 10.65
C ASP A 5 -19.41 21.99 9.24
N TYR A 6 -19.51 22.90 8.28
CA TYR A 6 -19.14 22.60 6.92
C TYR A 6 -17.64 22.53 6.71
N ILE A 7 -16.89 23.06 7.65
CA ILE A 7 -15.45 23.08 7.56
C ILE A 7 -14.90 22.17 8.62
N THR A 8 -15.25 20.91 8.50
CA THR A 8 -14.66 19.91 9.37
C THR A 8 -13.30 19.52 8.84
N PRO A 9 -12.30 19.41 9.71
CA PRO A 9 -11.01 18.89 9.25
C PRO A 9 -11.18 17.46 8.77
N PRO A 10 -10.32 17.00 7.88
CA PRO A 10 -10.35 15.60 7.46
C PRO A 10 -10.27 14.68 8.66
N ILE A 11 -11.09 13.63 8.64
CA ILE A 11 -11.05 12.63 9.70
C ILE A 11 -9.88 11.72 9.40
N LEU A 12 -8.90 11.70 10.30
CA LEU A 12 -7.78 10.80 10.17
C LEU A 12 -8.16 9.42 10.70
N PRO A 13 -7.60 8.35 10.14
CA PRO A 13 -7.82 7.01 10.67
C PRO A 13 -7.41 6.90 12.13
N GLU A 14 -8.15 6.13 12.91
CA GLU A 14 -7.82 5.85 14.30
C GLU A 14 -6.70 4.82 14.41
N TYR A 15 -6.57 3.98 13.42
CA TYR A 15 -5.60 2.89 13.39
C TYR A 15 -4.83 2.95 12.09
N THR A 16 -3.56 2.55 12.17
CA THR A 16 -2.77 2.32 10.98
C THR A 16 -3.01 0.88 10.54
N THR A 17 -3.46 0.70 9.30
CA THR A 17 -3.71 -0.64 8.76
C THR A 17 -3.59 -0.64 7.25
N MET A 18 -3.21 -1.78 6.70
CA MET A 18 -3.10 -1.98 5.26
C MET A 18 -4.20 -2.94 4.83
N ARG A 19 -4.99 -2.52 3.84
CA ARG A 19 -6.05 -3.35 3.29
C ARG A 19 -5.47 -4.32 2.27
N ASN A 20 -6.26 -5.31 1.91
CA ASN A 20 -5.85 -6.27 0.89
C ASN A 20 -5.72 -5.57 -0.46
N ALA A 21 -4.69 -5.93 -1.20
CA ALA A 21 -4.52 -5.47 -2.57
C ALA A 21 -5.73 -5.90 -3.41
N TYR A 22 -6.20 -5.03 -4.28
CA TYR A 22 -7.33 -5.34 -5.13
C TYR A 22 -7.12 -4.73 -6.51
N PRO A 23 -7.29 -5.51 -7.57
CA PRO A 23 -7.54 -6.95 -7.61
C PRO A 23 -6.34 -7.77 -7.15
N ASN A 24 -6.62 -8.98 -6.67
CA ASN A 24 -5.59 -9.94 -6.26
C ASN A 24 -6.18 -11.35 -6.42
N PRO A 25 -5.69 -12.20 -7.36
CA PRO A 25 -4.56 -11.95 -8.26
C PRO A 25 -4.82 -10.81 -9.25
N PHE A 26 -3.75 -10.29 -9.84
CA PHE A 26 -3.88 -9.24 -10.83
C PHE A 26 -2.91 -9.48 -12.00
N ARG A 27 -3.25 -8.87 -13.15
CA ARG A 27 -2.40 -8.95 -14.33
C ARG A 27 -1.43 -7.76 -14.32
N ALA A 28 -0.20 -8.03 -14.72
CA ALA A 28 0.84 -7.01 -14.72
C ALA A 28 0.42 -5.74 -15.47
N GLY A 29 -0.25 -5.89 -16.60
CA GLY A 29 -0.69 -4.74 -17.39
C GLY A 29 -1.83 -3.95 -16.76
N SER A 30 -2.57 -4.54 -15.82
CA SER A 30 -3.71 -3.87 -15.17
C SER A 30 -3.34 -3.25 -13.83
N GLY A 31 -2.36 -3.85 -13.14
CA GLY A 31 -1.95 -3.37 -11.82
C GLY A 31 -2.92 -3.72 -10.71
N THR A 32 -2.53 -3.32 -9.51
CA THR A 32 -3.33 -3.52 -8.30
C THR A 32 -3.24 -2.28 -7.42
N THR A 33 -4.23 -2.10 -6.56
CA THR A 33 -4.26 -0.96 -5.63
C THR A 33 -4.22 -1.47 -4.20
N ILE A 34 -3.38 -0.85 -3.38
CA ILE A 34 -3.28 -1.13 -1.95
C ILE A 34 -3.67 0.14 -1.21
N GLU A 35 -4.74 0.08 -0.45
CA GLU A 35 -5.16 1.20 0.39
C GLU A 35 -4.55 1.04 1.76
N VAL A 36 -3.91 2.09 2.25
CA VAL A 36 -3.26 2.10 3.56
C VAL A 36 -3.81 3.27 4.36
N ASP A 37 -4.40 2.96 5.50
CA ASP A 37 -4.87 3.96 6.46
C ASP A 37 -3.76 4.18 7.47
N VAL A 38 -3.33 5.41 7.63
CA VAL A 38 -2.26 5.76 8.56
C VAL A 38 -2.78 6.80 9.54
N LYS A 39 -2.71 6.48 10.83
CA LYS A 39 -3.22 7.37 11.87
C LYS A 39 -2.33 8.61 12.02
N ALA A 40 -2.88 9.62 12.70
CA ALA A 40 -2.16 10.87 12.94
C ALA A 40 -0.83 10.61 13.62
N GLY A 41 0.22 11.27 13.14
CA GLY A 41 1.56 11.17 13.71
C GLY A 41 2.33 9.92 13.30
N ASP A 42 1.72 9.03 12.54
CA ASP A 42 2.39 7.83 12.05
C ASP A 42 2.85 8.03 10.62
N ASN A 43 3.83 7.26 10.21
CA ASN A 43 4.28 7.19 8.82
C ASN A 43 5.16 5.95 8.65
N GLY A 44 5.46 5.63 7.40
CA GLY A 44 6.32 4.50 7.12
C GLY A 44 6.38 4.20 5.64
N THR A 45 6.47 2.91 5.34
CA THR A 45 6.61 2.45 3.96
C THR A 45 5.81 1.18 3.75
N VAL A 46 5.40 0.97 2.49
CA VAL A 46 4.94 -0.34 2.01
C VAL A 46 6.02 -0.83 1.05
N THR A 47 6.58 -1.97 1.37
CA THR A 47 7.65 -2.57 0.56
C THR A 47 7.16 -3.86 -0.06
N VAL A 48 7.37 -4.01 -1.35
CA VAL A 48 7.03 -5.22 -2.09
C VAL A 48 8.28 -6.07 -2.22
N TYR A 49 8.14 -7.36 -1.89
CA TYR A 49 9.22 -8.34 -1.95
C TYR A 49 8.83 -9.46 -2.89
N ASN A 50 9.81 -10.03 -3.57
CA ASN A 50 9.60 -11.27 -4.31
C ASN A 50 9.69 -12.47 -3.34
N ILE A 51 9.52 -13.68 -3.88
CA ILE A 51 9.50 -14.89 -3.07
C ILE A 51 10.86 -15.18 -2.42
N LEU A 52 11.93 -14.60 -2.94
CA LEU A 52 13.27 -14.74 -2.37
C LEU A 52 13.53 -13.71 -1.27
N GLY A 53 12.58 -12.83 -0.99
CA GLY A 53 12.73 -11.79 0.03
C GLY A 53 13.47 -10.55 -0.48
N GLN A 54 13.70 -10.44 -1.77
CA GLN A 54 14.35 -9.28 -2.34
C GLN A 54 13.36 -8.14 -2.51
N VAL A 55 13.79 -6.91 -2.22
CA VAL A 55 12.97 -5.72 -2.37
C VAL A 55 12.76 -5.44 -3.86
N VAL A 56 11.51 -5.31 -4.25
CA VAL A 56 11.10 -5.02 -5.62
C VAL A 56 10.73 -3.55 -5.76
N LYS A 57 9.93 -3.04 -4.85
CA LYS A 57 9.43 -1.69 -4.90
C LYS A 57 9.12 -1.21 -3.50
N THR A 58 9.31 0.09 -3.24
CA THR A 58 8.97 0.69 -1.96
C THR A 58 8.12 1.93 -2.21
N PHE A 59 7.05 2.07 -1.44
CA PHE A 59 6.15 3.22 -1.47
C PHE A 59 6.17 3.91 -0.10
N PRO A 60 6.38 5.22 -0.04
CA PRO A 60 6.22 5.92 1.23
C PRO A 60 4.73 6.11 1.54
N VAL A 61 4.39 6.08 2.83
CA VAL A 61 3.04 6.38 3.29
C VAL A 61 3.11 7.40 4.42
N ALA A 62 2.11 8.26 4.48
CA ALA A 62 2.00 9.32 5.47
C ALA A 62 0.61 9.29 6.09
N GLU A 63 0.42 10.04 7.18
CA GLU A 63 -0.88 10.06 7.83
C GLU A 63 -2.02 10.36 6.88
N GLY A 64 -3.16 9.72 7.09
CA GLY A 64 -4.31 9.82 6.23
C GLY A 64 -4.53 8.54 5.42
N ILE A 65 -5.26 8.67 4.33
CA ILE A 65 -5.55 7.55 3.44
C ILE A 65 -4.58 7.60 2.26
N ASN A 66 -3.87 6.50 2.05
CA ASN A 66 -2.92 6.37 0.96
C ASN A 66 -3.43 5.30 -0.01
N ASN A 67 -3.54 5.65 -1.28
CA ASN A 67 -3.91 4.71 -2.33
C ASN A 67 -2.69 4.45 -3.19
N LEU A 68 -2.09 3.28 -3.01
CA LEU A 68 -0.88 2.90 -3.72
C LEU A 68 -1.26 2.04 -4.91
N THR A 69 -0.85 2.45 -6.09
CA THR A 69 -1.07 1.66 -7.29
C THR A 69 0.26 1.08 -7.74
N TRP A 70 0.29 -0.26 -7.88
CA TRP A 70 1.48 -0.95 -8.35
C TRP A 70 1.19 -1.62 -9.68
N ASN A 71 2.03 -1.33 -10.65
CA ASN A 71 1.88 -1.85 -12.01
C ASN A 71 2.79 -3.04 -12.30
N ALA A 72 3.24 -3.72 -11.24
CA ALA A 72 4.13 -4.88 -11.34
C ALA A 72 5.51 -4.54 -11.90
N ARG A 73 5.96 -3.30 -11.73
CA ARG A 73 7.32 -2.93 -12.14
C ARG A 73 8.17 -2.68 -10.91
N ASP A 74 9.43 -3.10 -11.00
CA ASP A 74 10.38 -2.85 -9.92
C ASP A 74 10.81 -1.37 -9.94
N SER A 75 11.69 -1.01 -9.02
CA SER A 75 12.13 0.38 -8.88
C SER A 75 12.96 0.85 -10.07
N LYS A 76 13.44 -0.06 -10.90
CA LYS A 76 14.17 0.27 -12.13
C LYS A 76 13.24 0.35 -13.35
N GLY A 77 11.94 0.08 -13.17
CA GLY A 77 10.98 0.09 -14.25
C GLY A 77 10.84 -1.22 -15.00
N ASN A 78 11.52 -2.26 -14.58
CA ASN A 78 11.44 -3.58 -15.22
C ASN A 78 10.20 -4.31 -14.75
N LEU A 79 9.54 -4.99 -15.69
CA LEU A 79 8.34 -5.75 -15.38
C LEU A 79 8.71 -6.98 -14.55
N CYS A 80 8.00 -7.17 -13.44
CA CYS A 80 8.18 -8.32 -12.57
C CYS A 80 7.49 -9.55 -13.18
N GLY A 81 8.07 -10.72 -12.94
CA GLY A 81 7.51 -11.98 -13.40
C GLY A 81 6.23 -12.34 -12.66
N ASN A 82 5.42 -13.20 -13.25
CA ASN A 82 4.25 -13.73 -12.57
C ASN A 82 4.67 -14.63 -11.39
N GLY A 83 3.86 -14.68 -10.37
CA GLY A 83 4.11 -15.46 -9.17
C GLY A 83 3.68 -14.76 -7.91
N ILE A 84 4.18 -15.22 -6.78
CA ILE A 84 3.81 -14.73 -5.46
C ILE A 84 4.74 -13.59 -5.05
N TYR A 85 4.13 -12.53 -4.52
CA TYR A 85 4.84 -11.38 -3.94
C TYR A 85 4.28 -11.08 -2.57
N PHE A 86 5.10 -10.51 -1.70
CA PHE A 86 4.67 -10.06 -0.38
C PHE A 86 4.74 -8.55 -0.33
N TYR A 87 3.80 -7.94 0.36
CA TYR A 87 3.84 -6.50 0.58
C TYR A 87 3.69 -6.23 2.07
N LYS A 88 4.61 -5.43 2.58
CA LYS A 88 4.75 -5.20 4.01
C LYS A 88 4.62 -3.73 4.33
N LEU A 89 3.67 -3.42 5.20
CA LEU A 89 3.55 -2.09 5.80
C LEU A 89 4.43 -2.06 7.05
N SER A 90 5.32 -1.09 7.10
CA SER A 90 6.16 -0.88 8.27
C SER A 90 6.06 0.59 8.65
N THR A 91 5.52 0.85 9.83
CA THR A 91 5.38 2.20 10.37
C THR A 91 5.97 2.25 11.78
N LYS A 92 5.84 3.40 12.44
CA LYS A 92 6.29 3.54 13.82
C LYS A 92 5.51 2.63 14.77
N THR A 93 4.29 2.25 14.40
CA THR A 93 3.37 1.57 15.32
C THR A 93 3.07 0.13 14.95
N ILE A 94 3.18 -0.25 13.67
CA ILE A 94 2.86 -1.62 13.26
C ILE A 94 3.77 -2.13 12.16
N ASN A 95 3.78 -3.46 12.03
CA ASN A 95 4.31 -4.18 10.87
C ASN A 95 3.23 -5.15 10.44
N GLN A 96 2.87 -5.12 9.17
CA GLN A 96 1.81 -5.98 8.64
C GLN A 96 2.22 -6.46 7.25
N THR A 97 2.19 -7.77 7.04
CA THR A 97 2.59 -8.37 5.77
C THR A 97 1.43 -9.13 5.17
N LYS A 98 1.23 -8.96 3.87
CA LYS A 98 0.21 -9.66 3.11
C LYS A 98 0.82 -10.21 1.83
N LYS A 99 0.06 -11.06 1.17
CA LYS A 99 0.50 -11.77 -0.04
C LYS A 99 -0.37 -11.35 -1.22
N MET A 100 0.25 -11.25 -2.39
CA MET A 100 -0.47 -11.03 -3.65
C MET A 100 0.16 -11.86 -4.76
N VAL A 101 -0.58 -12.03 -5.85
CA VAL A 101 -0.16 -12.87 -6.96
C VAL A 101 -0.27 -12.09 -8.25
N ILE A 102 0.81 -12.12 -9.03
CA ILE A 102 0.81 -11.60 -10.40
C ILE A 102 0.57 -12.77 -11.34
N ILE A 103 -0.41 -12.62 -12.22
CA ILE A 103 -0.71 -13.61 -13.27
C ILE A 103 -0.50 -12.99 -14.64
N LYS A 104 -0.40 -13.82 -15.62
CA LYS A 104 -0.29 -13.36 -17.02
C LYS A 104 -1.59 -12.78 -17.54
#